data_c2e53dabb26ca06242a7ca8166729a76
#
_entry.id   c2e53dabb26ca06242a7ca8166729a76
#
_cell.length_a   1.000
_cell.length_b   1.000
_cell.length_c   1.000
_cell.angle_alpha   90.00
_cell.angle_beta   90.00
_cell.angle_gamma   90.00
#
_symmetry.space_group_name_H-M   'P 1'
#
loop_
_entity.id
_entity.type
_entity.pdbx_description
1 polymer ?
#
loop_
_entity_poly.entity_id
_entity_poly.type
_entity_poly.pdbx_seq_one_letter_code
_entity_poly.pdbx_strand_id
1 'polypeptide(L)'
;YGKTESAVNELAELEDDISRQKVLINEARLSAESELDALAARLGKMQANVIRLNALGQRLVKVAKLDSKEFNFKNIPSYGGPSEEDDVASVDFENVISDLDRQLTSREAQLEVLEEVIMNRQLRSESKPRGRPIKKGWTSSYYGKRTDPFSGKLAMHKGMDFAGKEGSEIIAVAGGVVTWAGDRYGSGALVAVNHGDGCTTRSGH
;
A
#
# COMPACT_ATOMS: atom_id res chain seq x y z
N TYR A 1 -29.59 66.44 -47.72
CA TYR A 1 -28.20 65.95 -47.92
C TYR A 1 -27.52 65.52 -46.57
N GLY A 2 -27.78 66.18 -45.44
CA GLY A 2 -27.09 65.85 -44.17
C GLY A 2 -27.55 64.56 -43.44
N LYS A 3 -28.77 64.04 -43.72
CA LYS A 3 -29.28 62.82 -43.09
C LYS A 3 -28.71 61.51 -43.68
N THR A 4 -28.36 61.54 -44.97
CA THR A 4 -27.74 60.36 -45.63
C THR A 4 -26.27 60.19 -45.27
N GLU A 5 -25.56 61.30 -45.02
CA GLU A 5 -24.15 61.29 -44.60
C GLU A 5 -23.98 60.77 -43.12
N SER A 6 -24.93 61.16 -42.26
CA SER A 6 -24.97 60.61 -40.84
C SER A 6 -25.25 59.15 -40.83
N ALA A 7 -26.18 58.62 -41.63
CA ALA A 7 -26.50 57.22 -41.73
C ALA A 7 -25.34 56.36 -42.32
N VAL A 8 -24.56 56.90 -43.23
CA VAL A 8 -23.37 56.20 -43.76
C VAL A 8 -22.25 56.11 -42.72
N ASN A 9 -22.05 57.14 -41.90
CA ASN A 9 -21.07 57.12 -40.84
C ASN A 9 -21.46 56.16 -39.72
N GLU A 10 -22.73 56.09 -39.30
CA GLU A 10 -23.23 55.11 -38.35
C GLU A 10 -23.07 53.68 -38.86
N LEU A 11 -23.30 53.41 -40.11
CA LEU A 11 -23.06 52.09 -40.72
C LEU A 11 -21.58 51.74 -40.73
N ALA A 12 -20.68 52.63 -40.99
CA ALA A 12 -19.24 52.40 -40.96
C ALA A 12 -18.72 52.12 -39.53
N GLU A 13 -19.25 52.83 -38.54
CA GLU A 13 -18.94 52.57 -37.11
C GLU A 13 -19.46 51.19 -36.67
N LEU A 14 -20.66 50.80 -37.09
CA LEU A 14 -21.22 49.47 -36.81
C LEU A 14 -20.42 48.35 -37.46
N GLU A 15 -19.98 48.56 -38.73
CA GLU A 15 -19.13 47.55 -39.40
C GLU A 15 -17.78 47.38 -38.73
N ASP A 16 -17.17 48.45 -38.22
CA ASP A 16 -15.91 48.41 -37.49
C ASP A 16 -16.08 47.72 -36.13
N ASP A 17 -17.17 48.02 -35.40
CA ASP A 17 -17.50 47.35 -34.15
C ASP A 17 -17.76 45.85 -34.32
N ILE A 18 -18.52 45.47 -35.37
CA ILE A 18 -18.74 44.05 -35.70
C ILE A 18 -17.41 43.35 -36.03
N SER A 19 -16.53 44.03 -36.75
CA SER A 19 -15.22 43.50 -37.11
C SER A 19 -14.35 43.31 -35.88
N ARG A 20 -14.33 44.25 -34.95
CA ARG A 20 -13.64 44.15 -33.66
C ARG A 20 -14.20 43.02 -32.79
N GLN A 21 -15.53 42.91 -32.69
CA GLN A 21 -16.19 41.84 -31.96
C GLN A 21 -15.86 40.44 -32.53
N LYS A 22 -15.83 40.29 -33.86
CA LYS A 22 -15.43 39.05 -34.53
C LYS A 22 -13.99 38.65 -34.19
N VAL A 23 -13.06 39.59 -34.13
CA VAL A 23 -11.67 39.32 -33.73
C VAL A 23 -11.61 38.86 -32.30
N LEU A 24 -12.28 39.55 -31.35
CA LEU A 24 -12.31 39.17 -29.95
C LEU A 24 -12.95 37.81 -29.72
N ILE A 25 -14.04 37.49 -30.41
CA ILE A 25 -14.68 36.17 -30.35
C ILE A 25 -13.75 35.09 -30.87
N ASN A 26 -13.04 35.34 -31.96
CA ASN A 26 -12.11 34.35 -32.51
C ASN A 26 -10.89 34.13 -31.58
N GLU A 27 -10.35 35.18 -30.98
CA GLU A 27 -9.28 35.08 -30.00
C GLU A 27 -9.74 34.30 -28.73
N ALA A 28 -10.92 34.63 -28.22
CA ALA A 28 -11.50 33.92 -27.07
C ALA A 28 -11.74 32.43 -27.38
N ARG A 29 -12.20 32.12 -28.61
CA ARG A 29 -12.39 30.74 -29.06
C ARG A 29 -11.06 29.97 -29.13
N LEU A 30 -10.02 30.55 -29.72
CA LEU A 30 -8.69 29.93 -29.81
C LEU A 30 -8.09 29.71 -28.43
N SER A 31 -8.29 30.65 -27.49
CA SER A 31 -7.86 30.50 -26.11
C SER A 31 -8.59 29.34 -25.42
N ALA A 32 -9.92 29.26 -25.55
CA ALA A 32 -10.73 28.20 -24.99
C ALA A 32 -10.37 26.80 -25.57
N GLU A 33 -10.15 26.72 -26.89
CA GLU A 33 -9.69 25.49 -27.55
C GLU A 33 -8.32 25.03 -26.97
N SER A 34 -7.38 25.97 -26.81
CA SER A 34 -6.06 25.69 -26.23
C SER A 34 -6.15 25.22 -24.77
N GLU A 35 -7.04 25.82 -23.97
CA GLU A 35 -7.27 25.40 -22.56
C GLU A 35 -7.90 24.00 -22.50
N LEU A 36 -8.86 23.70 -23.38
CA LEU A 36 -9.45 22.37 -23.46
C LEU A 36 -8.43 21.31 -23.85
N ASP A 37 -7.56 21.58 -24.79
CA ASP A 37 -6.48 20.66 -25.19
C ASP A 37 -5.50 20.42 -24.03
N ALA A 38 -5.14 21.45 -23.27
CA ALA A 38 -4.29 21.33 -22.10
C ALA A 38 -4.95 20.49 -21.00
N LEU A 39 -6.25 20.67 -20.76
CA LEU A 39 -7.01 19.88 -19.81
C LEU A 39 -7.13 18.42 -20.24
N ALA A 40 -7.39 18.16 -21.51
CA ALA A 40 -7.45 16.81 -22.07
C ALA A 40 -6.11 16.08 -21.93
N ALA A 41 -5.00 16.76 -22.22
CA ALA A 41 -3.66 16.21 -22.03
C ALA A 41 -3.37 15.89 -20.54
N ARG A 42 -3.78 16.76 -19.61
CA ARG A 42 -3.64 16.55 -18.17
C ARG A 42 -4.45 15.35 -17.70
N LEU A 43 -5.69 15.23 -18.17
CA LEU A 43 -6.57 14.10 -17.86
C LEU A 43 -5.96 12.78 -18.35
N GLY A 44 -5.45 12.74 -19.58
CA GLY A 44 -4.75 11.57 -20.13
C GLY A 44 -3.54 11.17 -19.29
N LYS A 45 -2.77 12.13 -18.77
CA LYS A 45 -1.66 11.87 -17.85
C LYS A 45 -2.13 11.28 -16.51
N MET A 46 -3.23 11.77 -15.97
CA MET A 46 -3.81 11.23 -14.73
C MET A 46 -4.30 9.80 -14.91
N GLN A 47 -5.00 9.51 -16.02
CA GLN A 47 -5.42 8.14 -16.36
C GLN A 47 -4.21 7.19 -16.50
N ALA A 48 -3.14 7.63 -17.14
CA ALA A 48 -1.90 6.85 -17.24
C ALA A 48 -1.28 6.56 -15.85
N ASN A 49 -1.36 7.50 -14.91
CA ASN A 49 -0.90 7.29 -13.53
C ASN A 49 -1.77 6.25 -12.80
N VAL A 50 -3.09 6.27 -12.98
CA VAL A 50 -3.99 5.24 -12.41
C VAL A 50 -3.63 3.86 -12.94
N ILE A 51 -3.37 3.73 -14.24
CA ILE A 51 -2.94 2.46 -14.84
C ILE A 51 -1.63 1.96 -14.22
N ARG A 52 -0.65 2.85 -14.01
CA ARG A 52 0.62 2.51 -13.35
C ARG A 52 0.41 2.06 -11.90
N LEU A 53 -0.43 2.76 -11.14
CA LEU A 53 -0.77 2.40 -9.76
C LEU A 53 -1.46 1.03 -9.69
N ASN A 54 -2.37 0.75 -10.61
CA ASN A 54 -3.01 -0.56 -10.72
C ASN A 54 -1.99 -1.68 -11.00
N ALA A 55 -1.05 -1.45 -11.90
CA ALA A 55 0.02 -2.40 -12.21
C ALA A 55 0.95 -2.62 -11.01
N LEU A 56 1.29 -1.55 -10.27
CA LEU A 56 2.10 -1.63 -9.05
C LEU A 56 1.37 -2.41 -7.96
N GLY A 57 0.10 -2.11 -7.69
CA GLY A 57 -0.73 -2.83 -6.72
C GLY A 57 -0.78 -4.33 -7.04
N GLN A 58 -1.05 -4.71 -8.29
CA GLN A 58 -1.03 -6.11 -8.72
C GLN A 58 0.32 -6.79 -8.49
N ARG A 59 1.42 -6.08 -8.75
CA ARG A 59 2.77 -6.60 -8.51
C ARG A 59 3.03 -6.80 -7.02
N LEU A 60 2.63 -5.87 -6.17
CA LEU A 60 2.75 -5.97 -4.71
C LEU A 60 1.96 -7.16 -4.17
N VAL A 61 0.71 -7.37 -4.61
CA VAL A 61 -0.10 -8.55 -4.24
C VAL A 61 0.62 -9.85 -4.60
N LYS A 62 1.21 -9.94 -5.78
CA LYS A 62 1.98 -11.13 -6.21
C LYS A 62 3.24 -11.35 -5.36
N VAL A 63 4.02 -10.29 -5.11
CA VAL A 63 5.25 -10.37 -4.31
C VAL A 63 4.93 -10.75 -2.86
N ALA A 64 3.86 -10.19 -2.32
CA ALA A 64 3.37 -10.52 -0.98
C ALA A 64 2.68 -11.89 -0.90
N LYS A 65 2.48 -12.60 -2.04
CA LYS A 65 1.77 -13.88 -2.11
C LYS A 65 0.38 -13.81 -1.48
N LEU A 66 -0.34 -12.72 -1.72
CA LEU A 66 -1.72 -12.51 -1.27
C LEU A 66 -2.69 -13.00 -2.33
N ASP A 67 -3.95 -13.26 -1.93
CA ASP A 67 -4.98 -13.67 -2.88
C ASP A 67 -5.39 -12.49 -3.77
N SER A 68 -5.22 -12.68 -5.08
CA SER A 68 -5.60 -11.68 -6.09
C SER A 68 -7.12 -11.48 -6.22
N LYS A 69 -7.93 -12.30 -5.54
CA LYS A 69 -9.37 -12.12 -5.47
C LYS A 69 -9.78 -11.10 -4.43
N GLU A 70 -9.03 -11.02 -3.32
CA GLU A 70 -9.26 -10.04 -2.25
C GLU A 70 -8.74 -8.65 -2.65
N PHE A 71 -7.62 -8.60 -3.39
CA PHE A 71 -6.99 -7.36 -3.85
C PHE A 71 -7.02 -7.28 -5.38
N ASN A 72 -8.15 -6.82 -5.93
CA ASN A 72 -8.34 -6.75 -7.37
C ASN A 72 -8.14 -5.32 -7.90
N PHE A 73 -6.92 -5.03 -8.38
CA PHE A 73 -6.58 -3.77 -9.03
C PHE A 73 -6.96 -3.70 -10.52
N LYS A 74 -7.58 -4.75 -11.08
CA LYS A 74 -8.01 -4.76 -12.50
C LYS A 74 -9.39 -4.17 -12.69
N ASN A 75 -10.29 -4.39 -11.75
CA ASN A 75 -11.66 -3.95 -11.87
C ASN A 75 -11.79 -2.53 -11.33
N ILE A 76 -12.46 -1.69 -12.11
CA ILE A 76 -12.97 -0.42 -11.62
C ILE A 76 -14.12 -0.78 -10.66
N PRO A 77 -14.15 -0.22 -9.42
CA PRO A 77 -15.29 -0.46 -8.54
C PRO A 77 -16.58 -0.09 -9.25
N SER A 78 -17.52 -1.04 -9.31
CA SER A 78 -18.83 -0.79 -9.89
C SER A 78 -19.61 0.12 -8.92
N TYR A 79 -19.92 1.31 -9.35
CA TYR A 79 -20.83 2.18 -8.64
C TYR A 79 -22.22 1.97 -9.23
N GLY A 80 -23.09 1.32 -8.48
CA GLY A 80 -24.49 1.17 -8.85
C GLY A 80 -25.27 2.44 -8.46
N GLY A 81 -25.88 3.06 -9.43
CA GLY A 81 -26.92 4.06 -9.30
C GLY A 81 -27.70 4.08 -10.60
N PRO A 82 -29.03 4.36 -10.60
CA PRO A 82 -29.74 4.57 -11.84
C PRO A 82 -29.16 5.79 -12.55
N SER A 83 -28.59 5.58 -13.74
CA SER A 83 -28.24 6.67 -14.64
C SER A 83 -29.56 7.17 -15.25
N GLU A 84 -29.96 8.39 -14.95
CA GLU A 84 -30.92 9.08 -15.79
C GLU A 84 -30.24 9.33 -17.14
N GLU A 85 -30.88 8.79 -18.18
CA GLU A 85 -30.47 9.00 -19.56
C GLU A 85 -30.81 10.46 -19.92
N ASP A 86 -29.80 11.33 -19.86
CA ASP A 86 -29.89 12.67 -20.42
C ASP A 86 -28.75 12.94 -21.40
N ASP A 87 -29.19 13.18 -22.61
CA ASP A 87 -28.58 13.85 -23.78
C ASP A 87 -27.07 13.77 -24.03
N VAL A 88 -26.78 13.01 -25.06
CA VAL A 88 -25.48 12.89 -25.74
C VAL A 88 -25.15 14.20 -26.47
N ALA A 89 -24.38 15.10 -25.86
CA ALA A 89 -23.66 16.13 -26.63
C ALA A 89 -22.57 16.93 -25.88
N SER A 90 -22.29 16.70 -24.61
CA SER A 90 -21.05 17.22 -24.03
C SER A 90 -20.37 16.11 -23.27
N VAL A 91 -19.12 15.80 -23.61
CA VAL A 91 -18.28 15.01 -22.71
C VAL A 91 -18.24 15.80 -21.42
N ASP A 92 -19.05 15.39 -20.44
CA ASP A 92 -19.15 16.11 -19.19
C ASP A 92 -17.82 15.90 -18.44
N PHE A 93 -16.94 16.86 -18.62
CA PHE A 93 -15.60 16.88 -18.04
C PHE A 93 -15.66 16.72 -16.52
N GLU A 94 -16.72 17.21 -15.88
CA GLU A 94 -16.93 17.08 -14.44
C GLU A 94 -17.18 15.62 -14.05
N ASN A 95 -17.98 14.89 -14.82
CA ASN A 95 -18.21 13.46 -14.59
C ASN A 95 -16.93 12.64 -14.75
N VAL A 96 -16.13 12.92 -15.78
CA VAL A 96 -14.86 12.21 -16.00
C VAL A 96 -13.85 12.50 -14.89
N ILE A 97 -13.75 13.75 -14.42
CA ILE A 97 -12.89 14.11 -13.30
C ILE A 97 -13.38 13.48 -12.00
N SER A 98 -14.68 13.52 -11.75
CA SER A 98 -15.30 12.90 -10.56
C SER A 98 -15.10 11.37 -10.53
N ASP A 99 -15.20 10.71 -11.68
CA ASP A 99 -14.91 9.27 -11.78
C ASP A 99 -13.45 8.95 -11.52
N LEU A 100 -12.54 9.78 -12.01
CA LEU A 100 -11.11 9.62 -11.78
C LEU A 100 -10.74 9.84 -10.31
N ASP A 101 -11.32 10.82 -9.67
CA ASP A 101 -11.13 11.12 -8.24
C ASP A 101 -11.61 9.94 -7.37
N ARG A 102 -12.80 9.41 -7.68
CA ARG A 102 -13.33 8.21 -7.02
C ARG A 102 -12.43 6.98 -7.21
N GLN A 103 -11.90 6.79 -8.42
CA GLN A 103 -10.96 5.70 -8.68
C GLN A 103 -9.68 5.87 -7.86
N LEU A 104 -9.11 7.07 -7.80
CA LEU A 104 -7.91 7.35 -7.01
C LEU A 104 -8.16 7.09 -5.53
N THR A 105 -9.23 7.62 -4.95
CA THR A 105 -9.60 7.41 -3.55
C THR A 105 -9.76 5.91 -3.23
N SER A 106 -10.43 5.16 -4.11
CA SER A 106 -10.58 3.71 -3.93
C SER A 106 -9.24 2.98 -4.00
N ARG A 107 -8.32 3.41 -4.86
CA ARG A 107 -6.98 2.79 -4.95
C ARG A 107 -6.11 3.13 -3.77
N GLU A 108 -6.19 4.34 -3.26
CA GLU A 108 -5.51 4.76 -2.05
C GLU A 108 -5.92 3.88 -0.86
N ALA A 109 -7.20 3.72 -0.61
CA ALA A 109 -7.72 2.85 0.44
C ALA A 109 -7.28 1.38 0.27
N GLN A 110 -7.27 0.85 -0.97
CA GLN A 110 -6.79 -0.52 -1.23
C GLN A 110 -5.30 -0.67 -0.97
N LEU A 111 -4.49 0.33 -1.30
CA LEU A 111 -3.05 0.32 -1.06
C LEU A 111 -2.72 0.43 0.41
N GLU A 112 -3.45 1.24 1.17
CA GLU A 112 -3.32 1.37 2.63
C GLU A 112 -3.57 0.02 3.34
N VAL A 113 -4.68 -0.64 3.01
CA VAL A 113 -4.97 -1.99 3.54
C VAL A 113 -3.90 -3.00 3.12
N LEU A 114 -3.42 -2.94 1.88
CA LEU A 114 -2.36 -3.82 1.39
C LEU A 114 -1.05 -3.61 2.15
N GLU A 115 -0.68 -2.37 2.43
CA GLU A 115 0.50 -2.02 3.23
C GLU A 115 0.40 -2.60 4.64
N GLU A 116 -0.75 -2.42 5.31
CA GLU A 116 -1.00 -2.98 6.63
C GLU A 116 -0.88 -4.51 6.65
N VAL A 117 -1.45 -5.20 5.67
CA VAL A 117 -1.37 -6.66 5.56
C VAL A 117 0.07 -7.13 5.33
N ILE A 118 0.84 -6.44 4.49
CA ILE A 118 2.25 -6.78 4.25
C ILE A 118 3.07 -6.57 5.51
N MET A 119 2.89 -5.44 6.21
CA MET A 119 3.59 -5.10 7.45
C MET A 119 3.29 -6.14 8.54
N ASN A 120 2.01 -6.46 8.76
CA ASN A 120 1.59 -7.46 9.73
C ASN A 120 2.18 -8.85 9.42
N ARG A 121 2.25 -9.21 8.13
CA ARG A 121 2.83 -10.49 7.71
C ARG A 121 4.33 -10.55 7.95
N GLN A 122 5.03 -9.45 7.70
CA GLN A 122 6.46 -9.34 7.98
C GLN A 122 6.73 -9.46 9.48
N LEU A 123 6.02 -8.70 10.31
CA LEU A 123 6.12 -8.77 11.78
C LEU A 123 5.88 -10.17 12.30
N ARG A 124 4.83 -10.85 11.84
CA ARG A 124 4.55 -12.25 12.20
C ARG A 124 5.65 -13.21 11.74
N SER A 125 6.25 -12.97 10.58
CA SER A 125 7.37 -13.79 10.10
C SER A 125 8.62 -13.62 10.95
N GLU A 126 8.91 -12.41 11.39
CA GLU A 126 10.05 -12.07 12.25
C GLU A 126 9.84 -12.55 13.68
N SER A 127 8.59 -12.56 14.17
CA SER A 127 8.22 -13.01 15.51
C SER A 127 8.16 -14.54 15.63
N LYS A 128 8.16 -15.28 14.52
CA LYS A 128 8.06 -16.74 14.55
C LYS A 128 9.42 -17.37 14.81
N PRO A 129 9.62 -18.09 15.95
CA PRO A 129 10.88 -18.73 16.27
C PRO A 129 11.35 -19.69 15.19
N ARG A 130 12.60 -19.51 14.74
CA ARG A 130 13.23 -20.33 13.70
C ARG A 130 14.72 -20.51 14.00
N GLY A 131 15.24 -21.67 13.62
CA GLY A 131 16.66 -21.95 13.75
C GLY A 131 17.08 -22.41 15.14
N ARG A 132 18.33 -22.17 15.49
CA ARG A 132 18.95 -22.55 16.72
C ARG A 132 19.43 -21.32 17.50
N PRO A 133 19.39 -21.31 18.83
CA PRO A 133 19.85 -20.19 19.66
C PRO A 133 21.38 -20.05 19.71
N ILE A 134 22.12 -20.83 18.95
CA ILE A 134 23.58 -20.83 18.89
C ILE A 134 24.06 -20.77 17.42
N LYS A 135 25.12 -20.02 17.17
CA LYS A 135 25.76 -19.95 15.84
C LYS A 135 26.65 -21.16 15.55
N LYS A 136 27.36 -21.66 16.57
CA LYS A 136 28.30 -22.79 16.50
C LYS A 136 27.99 -23.79 17.61
N GLY A 137 28.14 -25.06 17.32
CA GLY A 137 27.83 -26.16 18.25
C GLY A 137 26.85 -27.14 17.65
N TRP A 138 26.36 -28.06 18.47
CA TRP A 138 25.47 -29.15 18.07
C TRP A 138 24.31 -29.31 19.08
N THR A 139 23.23 -29.97 18.64
CA THR A 139 22.14 -30.34 19.52
C THR A 139 22.58 -31.56 20.35
N SER A 140 22.75 -31.40 21.65
CA SER A 140 23.18 -32.46 22.55
C SER A 140 22.01 -33.28 23.06
N SER A 141 20.81 -32.71 23.17
CA SER A 141 19.61 -33.46 23.56
C SER A 141 18.35 -32.86 22.94
N TYR A 142 17.45 -33.73 22.53
CA TYR A 142 16.18 -33.35 21.90
C TYR A 142 15.05 -33.33 22.95
N TYR A 143 13.96 -32.65 22.60
CA TYR A 143 12.70 -32.68 23.33
C TYR A 143 12.14 -34.09 23.35
N GLY A 144 11.63 -34.52 24.51
CA GLY A 144 10.96 -35.80 24.66
C GLY A 144 11.33 -36.58 25.89
N LYS A 145 10.88 -37.83 25.95
CA LYS A 145 11.21 -38.75 27.06
C LYS A 145 12.66 -39.23 26.94
N ARG A 146 13.42 -39.05 28.00
CA ARG A 146 14.81 -39.55 28.11
C ARG A 146 15.10 -40.02 29.51
N THR A 147 16.15 -40.82 29.67
CA THR A 147 16.70 -41.12 30.98
C THR A 147 17.37 -39.86 31.53
N ASP A 148 16.94 -39.41 32.69
CA ASP A 148 17.52 -38.28 33.39
C ASP A 148 18.98 -38.60 33.77
N PRO A 149 19.96 -37.77 33.39
CA PRO A 149 21.37 -38.06 33.63
C PRO A 149 21.76 -38.03 35.14
N PHE A 150 20.95 -37.37 35.97
CA PHE A 150 21.23 -37.26 37.41
C PHE A 150 20.51 -38.33 38.22
N SER A 151 19.27 -38.66 37.93
CA SER A 151 18.45 -39.58 38.71
C SER A 151 18.36 -40.98 38.11
N GLY A 152 18.79 -41.20 36.87
CA GLY A 152 18.66 -42.46 36.14
C GLY A 152 17.21 -42.85 35.79
N LYS A 153 16.23 -42.04 36.15
CA LYS A 153 14.80 -42.31 35.90
C LYS A 153 14.33 -41.74 34.56
N LEU A 154 13.30 -42.33 33.99
CA LEU A 154 12.67 -41.83 32.79
C LEU A 154 11.99 -40.48 33.09
N ALA A 155 12.44 -39.42 32.46
CA ALA A 155 11.91 -38.05 32.61
C ALA A 155 11.57 -37.42 31.29
N MET A 156 10.64 -36.45 31.30
CA MET A 156 10.27 -35.66 30.13
C MET A 156 11.16 -34.43 30.03
N HIS A 157 12.01 -34.39 29.01
CA HIS A 157 12.77 -33.19 28.65
C HIS A 157 11.89 -32.22 27.90
N LYS A 158 11.60 -31.06 28.50
CA LYS A 158 10.67 -30.03 27.97
C LYS A 158 11.35 -28.96 27.11
N GLY A 159 12.57 -29.26 26.65
CA GLY A 159 13.39 -28.35 25.85
C GLY A 159 14.30 -29.08 24.89
N MET A 160 15.22 -28.35 24.30
CA MET A 160 16.33 -28.86 23.49
C MET A 160 17.62 -28.33 24.10
N ASP A 161 18.60 -29.21 24.28
CA ASP A 161 19.92 -28.82 24.76
C ASP A 161 20.88 -28.65 23.60
N PHE A 162 21.62 -27.55 23.65
CA PHE A 162 22.64 -27.21 22.66
C PHE A 162 23.99 -27.11 23.34
N ALA A 163 24.95 -27.90 22.88
CA ALA A 163 26.31 -27.86 23.36
C ALA A 163 27.18 -26.97 22.50
N GLY A 164 28.05 -26.19 23.10
CA GLY A 164 28.97 -25.30 22.44
C GLY A 164 30.16 -24.97 23.33
N LYS A 165 31.07 -24.10 22.83
CA LYS A 165 32.20 -23.62 23.61
C LYS A 165 31.67 -22.61 24.65
N GLU A 166 32.19 -22.74 25.89
CA GLU A 166 31.92 -21.76 26.94
C GLU A 166 32.23 -20.34 26.50
N GLY A 167 31.36 -19.37 26.84
CA GLY A 167 31.44 -17.98 26.39
C GLY A 167 30.91 -17.72 24.97
N SER A 168 30.31 -18.76 24.32
CA SER A 168 29.66 -18.56 23.01
C SER A 168 28.38 -17.74 23.14
N GLU A 169 28.12 -16.91 22.12
CA GLU A 169 26.90 -16.12 22.08
C GLU A 169 25.64 -16.99 21.96
N ILE A 170 24.62 -16.63 22.73
CA ILE A 170 23.25 -17.13 22.61
C ILE A 170 22.46 -16.06 21.90
N ILE A 171 21.79 -16.42 20.80
CA ILE A 171 21.00 -15.51 19.96
C ILE A 171 19.52 -15.76 20.10
N ALA A 172 18.73 -14.69 20.02
CA ALA A 172 17.27 -14.83 19.91
C ALA A 172 16.91 -15.51 18.59
N VAL A 173 16.01 -16.49 18.64
CA VAL A 173 15.56 -17.25 17.47
C VAL A 173 14.42 -16.58 16.71
N ALA A 174 13.92 -15.46 17.23
CA ALA A 174 12.95 -14.56 16.59
C ALA A 174 12.98 -13.18 17.24
N GLY A 175 12.38 -12.19 16.57
CA GLY A 175 12.07 -10.90 17.16
C GLY A 175 11.11 -11.02 18.35
N GLY A 176 11.20 -10.12 19.32
CA GLY A 176 10.32 -10.14 20.49
C GLY A 176 10.77 -9.20 21.59
N VAL A 177 10.05 -9.22 22.70
CA VAL A 177 10.31 -8.41 23.88
C VAL A 177 10.88 -9.29 24.98
N VAL A 178 12.02 -8.88 25.56
CA VAL A 178 12.61 -9.57 26.73
C VAL A 178 11.69 -9.37 27.92
N THR A 179 11.16 -10.47 28.45
CA THR A 179 10.26 -10.47 29.63
C THR A 179 10.97 -10.86 30.91
N TRP A 180 12.14 -11.49 30.80
CA TRP A 180 12.99 -11.84 31.92
C TRP A 180 14.44 -11.93 31.47
N ALA A 181 15.35 -11.45 32.31
CA ALA A 181 16.79 -11.67 32.17
C ALA A 181 17.42 -11.69 33.58
N GLY A 182 18.04 -12.78 33.96
CA GLY A 182 18.69 -12.94 35.27
C GLY A 182 18.68 -14.38 35.73
N ASP A 183 19.22 -14.62 36.95
CA ASP A 183 19.28 -15.94 37.53
C ASP A 183 17.91 -16.43 38.02
N ARG A 184 17.60 -17.69 37.73
CA ARG A 184 16.37 -18.32 38.15
C ARG A 184 16.65 -19.69 38.75
N TYR A 185 16.07 -19.94 39.93
CA TYR A 185 16.19 -21.22 40.61
C TYR A 185 15.82 -22.39 39.68
N GLY A 186 16.72 -23.39 39.60
CA GLY A 186 16.55 -24.56 38.75
C GLY A 186 16.83 -24.36 37.25
N SER A 187 17.17 -23.15 36.83
CA SER A 187 17.46 -22.86 35.41
C SER A 187 18.76 -22.06 35.18
N GLY A 188 19.44 -21.67 36.29
CA GLY A 188 20.63 -20.82 36.22
C GLY A 188 20.37 -19.48 35.57
N ALA A 189 21.29 -18.99 34.78
CA ALA A 189 21.12 -17.75 33.98
C ALA A 189 20.04 -17.99 32.90
N LEU A 190 18.95 -17.24 32.96
CA LEU A 190 17.78 -17.40 32.09
C LEU A 190 17.46 -16.08 31.36
N VAL A 191 17.21 -16.18 30.07
CA VAL A 191 16.56 -15.13 29.30
C VAL A 191 15.25 -15.63 28.72
N ALA A 192 14.17 -14.89 28.91
CA ALA A 192 12.87 -15.18 28.35
C ALA A 192 12.47 -14.06 27.37
N VAL A 193 12.07 -14.43 26.16
CA VAL A 193 11.64 -13.51 25.10
C VAL A 193 10.23 -13.88 24.68
N ASN A 194 9.31 -12.92 24.78
CA ASN A 194 7.95 -13.02 24.26
C ASN A 194 7.94 -12.55 22.82
N HIS A 195 7.52 -13.43 21.91
CA HIS A 195 7.48 -13.19 20.47
C HIS A 195 6.11 -12.71 19.95
N GLY A 196 5.14 -12.54 20.84
CA GLY A 196 3.74 -12.32 20.45
C GLY A 196 2.99 -13.65 20.23
N ASP A 197 1.72 -13.55 19.89
CA ASP A 197 0.81 -14.68 19.59
C ASP A 197 0.89 -15.84 20.63
N GLY A 198 1.16 -15.52 21.92
CA GLY A 198 1.29 -16.49 22.99
C GLY A 198 2.59 -17.30 22.95
N CYS A 199 3.53 -16.99 22.07
CA CYS A 199 4.80 -17.70 21.94
C CYS A 199 5.89 -17.04 22.78
N THR A 200 6.56 -17.85 23.63
CA THR A 200 7.70 -17.40 24.44
C THR A 200 8.83 -18.41 24.33
N THR A 201 10.05 -17.95 24.07
CA THR A 201 11.25 -18.76 24.19
C THR A 201 11.98 -18.48 25.50
N ARG A 202 12.59 -19.51 26.07
CA ARG A 202 13.41 -19.42 27.27
C ARG A 202 14.74 -20.10 26.98
N SER A 203 15.82 -19.36 27.15
CA SER A 203 17.19 -19.87 27.05
C SER A 203 17.81 -19.82 28.44
N GLY A 204 18.19 -20.96 28.97
CA GLY A 204 18.77 -21.12 30.30
C GLY A 204 20.10 -21.89 30.24
N HIS A 205 20.95 -21.65 31.26
CA HIS A 205 22.23 -22.33 31.38
C HIS A 205 22.53 -22.62 32.83
#